data_b37e8c545bea70f11ec63f0af925f0e2
#
_entry.id   b37e8c545bea70f11ec63f0af925f0e2
#
_cell.length_a   1.000
_cell.length_b   1.000
_cell.length_c   1.000
_cell.angle_alpha   90.00
_cell.angle_beta   90.00
_cell.angle_gamma   90.00
#
_symmetry.space_group_name_H-M   'P 1'
#
loop_
_entity.id
_entity.type
_entity.pdbx_description
1 polymer ?
#
loop_
_entity_poly.entity_id
_entity_poly.type
_entity_poly.pdbx_seq_one_letter_code
_entity_poly.pdbx_strand_id
1 'polypeptide(L)'
;QFIGIGGEKMIASGLYSIENINRLSVMGFVEVLKHLFFFKKLIKKVLHIINEYKPDQIILIDYPGFNLHLAKKIKKKHNISITYYISPQIWAWKENRLEIIKKYIDQMLVIFPFEKDWYEKRGFSVKFVGHPIFDEWHPIGKKKLCQLLELNENEPIITLYPGSRIQEINRH
;
A
#
# COMPACT_ATOMS: atom_id res chain seq x y z
N GLN A 1 -18.81 6.96 -6.30
CA GLN A 1 -18.87 6.38 -4.95
C GLN A 1 -17.72 5.41 -4.77
N PHE A 2 -17.04 5.45 -3.61
CA PHE A 2 -15.95 4.52 -3.28
C PHE A 2 -16.44 3.52 -2.23
N ILE A 3 -16.21 2.23 -2.50
CA ILE A 3 -16.52 1.14 -1.57
C ILE A 3 -15.25 0.30 -1.43
N GLY A 4 -14.83 -0.01 -0.21
CA GLY A 4 -13.60 -0.80 -0.07
C GLY A 4 -13.13 -1.01 1.37
N ILE A 5 -11.88 -1.43 1.47
CA ILE A 5 -11.16 -1.64 2.73
C ILE A 5 -10.25 -0.44 2.93
N GLY A 6 -10.39 0.26 4.02
CA GLY A 6 -9.59 1.45 4.29
C GLY A 6 -9.54 1.82 5.76
N GLY A 7 -8.66 2.77 6.09
CA GLY A 7 -8.53 3.35 7.42
C GLY A 7 -9.42 4.58 7.61
N GLU A 8 -9.34 5.17 8.79
CA GLU A 8 -10.17 6.30 9.23
C GLU A 8 -10.08 7.51 8.30
N LYS A 9 -8.87 7.85 7.80
CA LYS A 9 -8.68 8.97 6.86
C LYS A 9 -9.45 8.74 5.53
N MET A 10 -9.47 7.52 5.01
CA MET A 10 -10.23 7.19 3.80
C MET A 10 -11.74 7.23 4.04
N ILE A 11 -12.19 6.75 5.21
CA ILE A 11 -13.60 6.80 5.62
C ILE A 11 -14.04 8.26 5.75
N ALA A 12 -13.25 9.10 6.41
CA ALA A 12 -13.52 10.53 6.53
C ALA A 12 -13.56 11.25 5.16
N SER A 13 -12.83 10.72 4.16
CA SER A 13 -12.83 11.20 2.78
C SER A 13 -13.95 10.60 1.91
N GLY A 14 -14.92 9.89 2.49
CA GLY A 14 -16.09 9.37 1.78
C GLY A 14 -16.00 7.91 1.31
N LEU A 15 -15.04 7.13 1.79
CA LEU A 15 -15.01 5.69 1.54
C LEU A 15 -16.11 4.99 2.35
N TYR A 16 -17.00 4.27 1.68
CA TYR A 16 -17.87 3.29 2.34
C TYR A 16 -17.03 2.04 2.69
N SER A 17 -16.67 1.95 3.97
CA SER A 17 -15.77 0.88 4.43
C SER A 17 -16.52 -0.42 4.69
N ILE A 18 -16.09 -1.48 4.04
CA ILE A 18 -16.59 -2.85 4.24
C ILE A 18 -15.81 -3.61 5.31
N GLU A 19 -14.58 -3.17 5.59
CA GLU A 19 -13.71 -3.72 6.65
C GLU A 19 -12.65 -2.67 7.02
N ASN A 20 -12.29 -2.60 8.30
CA ASN A 20 -11.28 -1.66 8.77
C ASN A 20 -9.87 -2.25 8.58
N ILE A 21 -8.96 -1.44 8.00
CA ILE A 21 -7.58 -1.83 7.72
C ILE A 21 -6.79 -2.18 9.00
N ASN A 22 -7.17 -1.63 10.16
CA ASN A 22 -6.50 -1.91 11.43
C ASN A 22 -6.57 -3.40 11.79
N ARG A 23 -7.60 -4.12 11.37
CA ARG A 23 -7.71 -5.58 11.53
C ARG A 23 -6.72 -6.36 10.66
N LEU A 24 -6.17 -5.74 9.61
CA LEU A 24 -5.17 -6.33 8.73
C LEU A 24 -3.74 -6.12 9.25
N SER A 25 -3.51 -5.07 10.04
CA SER A 25 -2.17 -4.65 10.50
C SER A 25 -1.74 -5.22 11.86
N VAL A 26 -2.67 -5.69 12.70
CA VAL A 26 -2.41 -6.13 14.09
C VAL A 26 -1.82 -7.54 14.17
N MET A 27 -1.44 -8.14 13.06
CA MET A 27 -1.25 -9.57 12.97
C MET A 27 0.22 -10.02 13.12
N GLY A 28 0.56 -10.53 14.29
CA GLY A 28 1.86 -11.15 14.62
C GLY A 28 2.04 -12.57 14.07
N PHE A 29 3.29 -13.08 14.13
CA PHE A 29 3.73 -14.35 13.51
C PHE A 29 3.01 -15.63 14.01
N VAL A 30 2.45 -15.61 15.21
CA VAL A 30 1.86 -16.79 15.87
C VAL A 30 0.44 -17.12 15.36
N GLU A 31 -0.21 -16.21 14.62
CA GLU A 31 -1.60 -16.36 14.19
C GLU A 31 -1.79 -16.77 12.73
N VAL A 32 -0.73 -17.24 12.04
CA VAL A 32 -0.71 -17.47 10.56
C VAL A 32 -1.90 -18.32 10.05
N LEU A 33 -2.34 -19.33 10.78
CA LEU A 33 -3.47 -20.19 10.35
C LEU A 33 -4.83 -19.47 10.44
N LYS A 34 -5.09 -18.74 11.53
CA LYS A 34 -6.29 -17.91 11.68
C LYS A 34 -6.36 -16.83 10.58
N HIS A 35 -5.20 -16.34 10.16
CA HIS A 35 -5.03 -15.35 9.09
C HIS A 35 -5.46 -15.89 7.72
N LEU A 36 -5.11 -17.12 7.38
CA LEU A 36 -5.51 -17.70 6.09
C LEU A 36 -7.03 -17.79 5.97
N PHE A 37 -7.73 -18.15 7.04
CA PHE A 37 -9.21 -18.17 7.06
C PHE A 37 -9.80 -16.77 6.96
N PHE A 38 -9.24 -15.81 7.69
CA PHE A 38 -9.65 -14.41 7.61
C PHE A 38 -9.49 -13.85 6.20
N PHE A 39 -8.31 -14.00 5.59
CA PHE A 39 -8.05 -13.54 4.23
C PHE A 39 -8.95 -14.24 3.19
N LYS A 40 -9.18 -15.55 3.33
CA LYS A 40 -10.13 -16.27 2.46
C LYS A 40 -11.55 -15.71 2.59
N LYS A 41 -12.01 -15.42 3.81
CA LYS A 41 -13.32 -14.82 4.07
C LYS A 41 -13.40 -13.41 3.50
N LEU A 42 -12.36 -12.61 3.69
CA LEU A 42 -12.28 -11.25 3.18
C LEU A 42 -12.31 -11.20 1.64
N ILE A 43 -11.55 -12.08 0.98
CA ILE A 43 -11.59 -12.22 -0.50
C ILE A 43 -13.00 -12.60 -0.96
N LYS A 44 -13.67 -13.55 -0.31
CA LYS A 44 -15.05 -13.92 -0.65
C LYS A 44 -15.99 -12.72 -0.51
N LYS A 45 -15.86 -11.94 0.57
CA LYS A 45 -16.65 -10.72 0.81
C LYS A 45 -16.41 -9.68 -0.30
N VAL A 46 -15.16 -9.41 -0.65
CA VAL A 46 -14.82 -8.48 -1.74
C VAL A 46 -15.38 -8.95 -3.09
N LEU A 47 -15.23 -10.23 -3.43
CA LEU A 47 -15.77 -10.78 -4.68
C LEU A 47 -17.31 -10.73 -4.72
N HIS A 48 -17.98 -10.90 -3.58
CA HIS A 48 -19.44 -10.75 -3.48
C HIS A 48 -19.85 -9.31 -3.78
N ILE A 49 -19.17 -8.34 -3.17
CA ILE A 49 -19.42 -6.92 -3.39
C ILE A 49 -19.16 -6.52 -4.86
N ILE A 50 -18.11 -7.03 -5.47
CA ILE A 50 -17.85 -6.80 -6.89
C ILE A 50 -19.00 -7.32 -7.77
N ASN A 51 -19.57 -8.48 -7.45
CA ASN A 51 -20.74 -9.02 -8.17
C ASN A 51 -21.99 -8.15 -8.00
N GLU A 52 -22.21 -7.64 -6.80
CA GLU A 52 -23.39 -6.85 -6.45
C GLU A 52 -23.34 -5.44 -7.05
N TYR A 53 -22.21 -4.75 -6.85
CA TYR A 53 -22.07 -3.33 -7.22
C TYR A 53 -21.51 -3.11 -8.61
N LYS A 54 -20.91 -4.13 -9.25
CA LYS A 54 -20.33 -4.07 -10.60
C LYS A 54 -19.49 -2.81 -10.82
N PRO A 55 -18.41 -2.60 -10.03
CA PRO A 55 -17.62 -1.38 -10.11
C PRO A 55 -16.94 -1.23 -11.47
N ASP A 56 -16.78 0.01 -11.94
CA ASP A 56 -16.10 0.33 -13.19
C ASP A 56 -14.60 0.06 -13.12
N GLN A 57 -14.01 0.23 -11.93
CA GLN A 57 -12.58 0.10 -11.69
C GLN A 57 -12.29 -0.41 -10.27
N ILE A 58 -11.18 -1.15 -10.14
CA ILE A 58 -10.67 -1.59 -8.85
C ILE A 58 -9.30 -0.95 -8.63
N ILE A 59 -9.12 -0.34 -7.46
CA ILE A 59 -7.84 0.23 -7.05
C ILE A 59 -7.29 -0.61 -5.89
N LEU A 60 -6.11 -1.19 -6.10
CA LEU A 60 -5.35 -1.93 -5.11
C LEU A 60 -4.20 -1.07 -4.61
N ILE A 61 -4.06 -0.91 -3.31
CA ILE A 61 -3.04 -0.04 -2.71
C ILE A 61 -2.08 -0.89 -1.90
N ASP A 62 -0.78 -0.90 -2.28
CA ASP A 62 0.28 -1.64 -1.59
C ASP A 62 -0.12 -3.09 -1.21
N TYR A 63 0.35 -3.63 -0.09
CA TYR A 63 0.01 -4.92 0.52
C TYR A 63 0.01 -6.11 -0.47
N PRO A 64 1.14 -6.40 -1.11
CA PRO A 64 1.22 -7.27 -2.29
C PRO A 64 0.82 -8.73 -2.04
N GLY A 65 1.00 -9.23 -0.82
CA GLY A 65 0.61 -10.60 -0.47
C GLY A 65 -0.88 -10.86 -0.65
N PHE A 66 -1.72 -9.93 -0.26
CA PHE A 66 -3.16 -9.99 -0.41
C PHE A 66 -3.61 -9.50 -1.78
N ASN A 67 -3.17 -8.31 -2.18
CA ASN A 67 -3.68 -7.62 -3.36
C ASN A 67 -3.38 -8.35 -4.67
N LEU A 68 -2.19 -8.93 -4.86
CA LEU A 68 -1.90 -9.70 -6.06
C LEU A 68 -2.71 -11.01 -6.13
N HIS A 69 -2.98 -11.64 -4.96
CA HIS A 69 -3.85 -12.80 -4.92
C HIS A 69 -5.30 -12.44 -5.23
N LEU A 70 -5.78 -11.31 -4.72
CA LEU A 70 -7.11 -10.77 -5.00
C LEU A 70 -7.25 -10.42 -6.48
N ALA A 71 -6.29 -9.72 -7.09
CA ALA A 71 -6.27 -9.37 -8.51
C ALA A 71 -6.43 -10.62 -9.40
N LYS A 72 -5.65 -11.67 -9.12
CA LYS A 72 -5.77 -12.96 -9.81
C LYS A 72 -7.17 -13.57 -9.70
N LYS A 73 -7.83 -13.46 -8.54
CA LYS A 73 -9.19 -13.97 -8.34
C LYS A 73 -10.23 -13.15 -9.09
N ILE A 74 -10.08 -11.83 -9.09
CA ILE A 74 -10.97 -10.90 -9.81
C ILE A 74 -10.88 -11.17 -11.31
N LYS A 75 -9.69 -11.12 -11.92
CA LYS A 75 -9.48 -11.29 -13.36
C LYS A 75 -9.90 -12.66 -13.90
N LYS A 76 -10.01 -13.68 -13.05
CA LYS A 76 -10.58 -14.98 -13.44
C LYS A 76 -12.09 -14.98 -13.63
N LYS A 77 -12.81 -14.02 -13.03
CA LYS A 77 -14.27 -13.99 -13.00
C LYS A 77 -14.86 -12.73 -13.63
N HIS A 78 -14.09 -11.66 -13.70
CA HIS A 78 -14.55 -10.35 -14.10
C HIS A 78 -13.53 -9.68 -15.04
N ASN A 79 -14.05 -8.99 -16.05
CA ASN A 79 -13.25 -8.15 -16.95
C ASN A 79 -13.29 -6.68 -16.46
N ILE A 80 -12.85 -6.44 -15.22
CA ILE A 80 -12.82 -5.11 -14.63
C ILE A 80 -11.38 -4.62 -14.65
N SER A 81 -11.17 -3.32 -14.94
CA SER A 81 -9.85 -2.69 -14.91
C SER A 81 -9.31 -2.65 -13.47
N ILE A 82 -8.06 -3.06 -13.29
CA ILE A 82 -7.35 -3.04 -12.01
C ILE A 82 -6.17 -2.10 -12.09
N THR A 83 -6.24 -1.02 -11.30
CA THR A 83 -5.11 -0.12 -11.04
C THR A 83 -4.42 -0.52 -9.74
N TYR A 84 -3.10 -0.63 -9.77
CA TYR A 84 -2.30 -0.90 -8.57
C TYR A 84 -1.48 0.34 -8.22
N TYR A 85 -1.70 0.89 -7.04
CA TYR A 85 -0.98 2.05 -6.52
C TYR A 85 0.02 1.62 -5.44
N ILE A 86 1.20 2.17 -5.46
CA ILE A 86 2.37 1.82 -4.63
C ILE A 86 2.84 0.40 -4.97
N SER A 87 3.70 0.34 -5.98
CA SER A 87 4.27 -0.91 -6.49
C SER A 87 4.91 -1.77 -5.40
N PRO A 88 4.72 -3.09 -5.43
CA PRO A 88 5.53 -3.98 -4.60
C PRO A 88 7.01 -3.83 -4.93
N GLN A 89 7.87 -3.86 -3.93
CA GLN A 89 9.34 -3.77 -4.09
C GLN A 89 9.94 -5.05 -4.71
N ILE A 90 9.38 -5.49 -5.85
CA ILE A 90 9.84 -6.71 -6.55
C ILE A 90 11.22 -6.53 -7.18
N TRP A 91 11.68 -5.32 -7.35
CA TRP A 91 13.01 -4.96 -7.80
C TRP A 91 14.10 -5.33 -6.78
N ALA A 92 13.77 -5.39 -5.48
CA ALA A 92 14.68 -5.79 -4.42
C ALA A 92 14.62 -7.29 -4.13
N TRP A 93 13.45 -7.91 -4.27
CA TRP A 93 13.22 -9.33 -3.95
C TRP A 93 11.90 -9.82 -4.56
N LYS A 94 11.79 -11.11 -4.86
CA LYS A 94 10.60 -11.74 -5.47
C LYS A 94 10.25 -11.19 -6.86
N GLU A 95 11.23 -11.03 -7.72
CA GLU A 95 11.05 -10.59 -9.11
C GLU A 95 10.06 -11.49 -9.90
N ASN A 96 9.91 -12.75 -9.50
CA ASN A 96 8.94 -13.70 -10.08
C ASN A 96 7.47 -13.21 -9.99
N ARG A 97 7.17 -12.22 -9.15
CA ARG A 97 5.85 -11.56 -9.10
C ARG A 97 5.56 -10.69 -10.30
N LEU A 98 6.57 -10.32 -11.09
CA LEU A 98 6.39 -9.51 -12.29
C LEU A 98 5.40 -10.15 -13.28
N GLU A 99 5.47 -11.46 -13.47
CA GLU A 99 4.56 -12.18 -14.37
C GLU A 99 3.11 -12.14 -13.88
N ILE A 100 2.91 -12.15 -12.56
CA ILE A 100 1.58 -11.98 -11.96
C ILE A 100 1.06 -10.56 -12.21
N ILE A 101 1.93 -9.56 -12.05
CA ILE A 101 1.59 -8.15 -12.28
C ILE A 101 1.22 -7.94 -13.74
N LYS A 102 2.07 -8.35 -14.70
CA LYS A 102 1.81 -8.24 -16.14
C LYS A 102 0.49 -8.88 -16.55
N LYS A 103 0.12 -10.00 -15.89
CA LYS A 103 -1.06 -10.76 -16.27
C LYS A 103 -2.37 -10.23 -15.69
N TYR A 104 -2.33 -9.59 -14.52
CA TYR A 104 -3.55 -9.29 -13.76
C TYR A 104 -3.72 -7.82 -13.40
N ILE A 105 -2.73 -6.97 -13.64
CA ILE A 105 -2.78 -5.53 -13.37
C ILE A 105 -2.78 -4.78 -14.69
N ASP A 106 -3.79 -3.95 -14.91
CA ASP A 106 -3.92 -3.19 -16.15
C ASP A 106 -3.13 -1.88 -16.08
N GLN A 107 -3.03 -1.26 -14.90
CA GLN A 107 -2.27 -0.04 -14.68
C GLN A 107 -1.50 -0.12 -13.38
N MET A 108 -0.22 0.21 -13.41
CA MET A 108 0.63 0.32 -12.23
C MET A 108 1.06 1.77 -12.03
N LEU A 109 0.81 2.30 -10.82
CA LEU A 109 1.23 3.62 -10.38
C LEU A 109 2.38 3.46 -9.39
N VAL A 110 3.57 3.90 -9.80
CA VAL A 110 4.80 3.78 -9.02
C VAL A 110 5.15 5.10 -8.33
N ILE A 111 5.76 5.03 -7.16
CA ILE A 111 6.06 6.20 -6.31
C ILE A 111 7.54 6.59 -6.32
N PHE A 112 8.42 5.74 -6.88
CA PHE A 112 9.84 6.07 -7.06
C PHE A 112 10.17 6.16 -8.56
N PRO A 113 10.97 7.17 -9.00
CA PRO A 113 11.32 7.36 -10.41
C PRO A 113 11.99 6.13 -11.02
N PHE A 114 12.93 5.50 -10.30
CA PHE A 114 13.68 4.34 -10.79
C PHE A 114 12.81 3.10 -11.05
N GLU A 115 11.66 2.98 -10.39
CA GLU A 115 10.73 1.87 -10.60
C GLU A 115 10.17 1.90 -12.02
N LYS A 116 9.93 3.10 -12.58
CA LYS A 116 9.48 3.24 -13.96
C LYS A 116 10.48 2.60 -14.93
N ASP A 117 11.73 2.97 -14.85
CA ASP A 117 12.79 2.41 -15.70
C ASP A 117 12.95 0.90 -15.50
N TRP A 118 12.81 0.45 -14.26
CA TRP A 118 12.93 -0.98 -13.92
C TRP A 118 11.83 -1.82 -14.58
N TYR A 119 10.58 -1.37 -14.55
CA TYR A 119 9.44 -2.03 -15.17
C TYR A 119 9.49 -1.95 -16.70
N GLU A 120 9.80 -0.80 -17.26
CA GLU A 120 9.86 -0.58 -18.70
C GLU A 120 10.94 -1.46 -19.36
N LYS A 121 12.12 -1.59 -18.76
CA LYS A 121 13.18 -2.52 -19.20
C LYS A 121 12.72 -3.98 -19.23
N ARG A 122 11.67 -4.32 -18.50
CA ARG A 122 11.09 -5.66 -18.44
C ARG A 122 9.80 -5.79 -19.24
N GLY A 123 9.47 -4.80 -20.07
CA GLY A 123 8.31 -4.83 -20.97
C GLY A 123 6.97 -4.65 -20.26
N PHE A 124 6.94 -3.88 -19.17
CA PHE A 124 5.70 -3.49 -18.51
C PHE A 124 5.67 -1.97 -18.29
N SER A 125 4.73 -1.30 -18.97
CA SER A 125 4.58 0.15 -18.85
C SER A 125 3.91 0.52 -17.54
N VAL A 126 4.47 1.51 -16.84
CA VAL A 126 3.96 2.01 -15.56
C VAL A 126 3.95 3.53 -15.56
N LYS A 127 3.15 4.14 -14.67
CA LYS A 127 3.09 5.58 -14.50
C LYS A 127 3.73 5.98 -13.18
N PHE A 128 4.76 6.83 -13.24
CA PHE A 128 5.30 7.50 -12.06
C PHE A 128 4.36 8.62 -11.62
N VAL A 129 3.95 8.60 -10.36
CA VAL A 129 2.97 9.56 -9.80
C VAL A 129 3.52 10.38 -8.61
N GLY A 130 4.76 10.11 -8.19
CA GLY A 130 5.36 10.73 -7.01
C GLY A 130 5.05 9.99 -5.72
N HIS A 131 5.83 10.29 -4.68
CA HIS A 131 5.64 9.67 -3.36
C HIS A 131 4.66 10.50 -2.53
N PRO A 132 3.60 9.90 -1.95
CA PRO A 132 2.53 10.62 -1.25
C PRO A 132 3.00 11.41 -0.03
N ILE A 133 4.17 11.10 0.52
CA ILE A 133 4.74 11.86 1.63
C ILE A 133 4.99 13.33 1.27
N PHE A 134 5.23 13.64 -0.01
CA PHE A 134 5.48 15.00 -0.46
C PHE A 134 4.21 15.86 -0.54
N ASP A 135 3.04 15.26 -0.53
CA ASP A 135 1.76 15.99 -0.54
C ASP A 135 1.52 16.70 0.80
N GLU A 136 2.01 16.12 1.90
CA GLU A 136 1.90 16.68 3.26
C GLU A 136 3.24 17.22 3.79
N TRP A 137 4.34 17.13 3.01
CA TRP A 137 5.66 17.52 3.49
C TRP A 137 5.90 19.02 3.34
N HIS A 138 6.10 19.68 4.46
CA HIS A 138 6.48 21.08 4.53
C HIS A 138 7.86 21.20 5.15
N PRO A 139 8.91 21.61 4.40
CA PRO A 139 10.25 21.75 4.94
C PRO A 139 10.28 22.81 6.02
N ILE A 140 10.85 22.47 7.17
CA ILE A 140 11.06 23.39 8.28
C ILE A 140 12.55 23.72 8.35
N GLY A 141 12.91 25.00 8.33
CA GLY A 141 14.30 25.44 8.53
C GLY A 141 14.83 25.07 9.92
N LYS A 142 16.16 24.84 10.04
CA LYS A 142 16.83 24.44 11.30
C LYS A 142 16.41 25.31 12.49
N LYS A 143 16.41 26.64 12.33
CA LYS A 143 16.02 27.56 13.37
C LYS A 143 14.62 27.33 13.94
N LYS A 144 13.64 27.16 13.04
CA LYS A 144 12.24 26.89 13.43
C LYS A 144 12.11 25.52 14.08
N LEU A 145 12.85 24.52 13.59
CA LEU A 145 12.87 23.18 14.18
C LEU A 145 13.43 23.22 15.61
N CYS A 146 14.55 23.92 15.83
CA CYS A 146 15.14 24.07 17.14
C CYS A 146 14.19 24.77 18.11
N GLN A 147 13.50 25.83 17.66
CA GLN A 147 12.49 26.51 18.47
C GLN A 147 11.32 25.58 18.85
N LEU A 148 10.80 24.77 17.92
CA LEU A 148 9.70 23.86 18.17
C LEU A 148 10.06 22.72 19.13
N LEU A 149 11.33 22.28 19.11
CA LEU A 149 11.81 21.16 19.93
C LEU A 149 12.62 21.64 21.17
N GLU A 150 12.67 22.95 21.42
CA GLU A 150 13.44 23.58 22.54
C GLU A 150 14.92 23.17 22.52
N LEU A 151 15.51 23.08 21.32
CA LEU A 151 16.91 22.70 21.11
C LEU A 151 17.78 23.94 20.88
N ASN A 152 19.06 23.84 21.26
CA ASN A 152 20.06 24.87 20.97
C ASN A 152 20.51 24.79 19.51
N GLU A 153 20.36 25.87 18.73
CA GLU A 153 20.75 25.93 17.31
C GLU A 153 22.25 25.68 17.06
N ASN A 154 23.10 25.99 18.07
CA ASN A 154 24.55 25.88 17.96
C ASN A 154 25.08 24.48 18.29
N GLU A 155 24.21 23.58 18.77
CA GLU A 155 24.59 22.22 19.10
C GLU A 155 24.34 21.25 17.94
N PRO A 156 25.12 20.15 17.83
CA PRO A 156 24.84 19.11 16.86
C PRO A 156 23.54 18.37 17.23
N ILE A 157 22.69 18.14 16.22
CA ILE A 157 21.44 17.40 16.39
C ILE A 157 21.66 15.98 15.89
N ILE A 158 21.42 15.00 16.76
CA ILE A 158 21.41 13.57 16.42
C ILE A 158 19.96 13.11 16.33
N THR A 159 19.55 12.65 15.17
CA THR A 159 18.19 12.15 14.96
C THR A 159 18.19 10.61 14.96
N LEU A 160 17.32 10.02 15.77
CA LEU A 160 17.13 8.57 15.84
C LEU A 160 15.85 8.17 15.12
N TYR A 161 15.93 7.17 14.21
CA TYR A 161 14.79 6.59 13.50
C TYR A 161 14.66 5.10 13.85
N PRO A 162 14.10 4.75 15.02
CA PRO A 162 14.06 3.36 15.50
C PRO A 162 13.03 2.49 14.75
N GLY A 163 12.29 3.07 13.81
CA GLY A 163 11.20 2.42 13.11
C GLY A 163 9.83 2.88 13.59
N SER A 164 8.78 2.45 12.91
CA SER A 164 7.38 2.83 13.17
C SER A 164 6.58 1.75 13.90
N ARG A 165 7.10 0.54 14.04
CA ARG A 165 6.42 -0.57 14.69
C ARG A 165 6.92 -0.77 16.12
N ILE A 166 6.01 -0.99 17.06
CA ILE A 166 6.34 -1.25 18.47
C ILE A 166 7.39 -2.37 18.61
N GLN A 167 7.30 -3.41 17.78
CA GLN A 167 8.25 -4.53 17.79
C GLN A 167 9.66 -4.12 17.33
N GLU A 168 9.77 -3.16 16.42
CA GLU A 168 11.04 -2.59 15.96
C GLU A 168 11.66 -1.74 17.07
N ILE A 169 10.86 -0.89 17.70
CA ILE A 169 11.30 0.00 18.82
C ILE A 169 11.76 -0.82 20.04
N ASN A 170 11.06 -1.90 20.37
CA ASN A 170 11.42 -2.74 21.52
C ASN A 170 12.64 -3.64 21.26
N ARG A 171 13.13 -3.74 20.04
CA ARG A 171 14.25 -4.58 19.65
C ARG A 171 15.59 -3.84 19.64
N HIS A 172 15.55 -2.52 19.59
CA HIS A 172 16.69 -1.60 19.58
C HIS A 172 16.78 -0.78 20.86
#